data_63dd9b27928450b266e49ed03b592130
#
_entry.id   63dd9b27928450b266e49ed03b592130
#
_cell.length_a   1.000
_cell.length_b   1.000
_cell.length_c   1.000
_cell.angle_alpha   90.00
_cell.angle_beta   90.00
_cell.angle_gamma   90.00
#
_symmetry.space_group_name_H-M   'P 1'
#
loop_
_entity.id
_entity.type
_entity.pdbx_description
1 polymer ?
#
loop_
_entity_poly.entity_id
_entity_poly.type
_entity_poly.pdbx_seq_one_letter_code
_entity_poly.pdbx_strand_id
1 'polypeptide(L)'
;IPLLSATLATTNTIEVGTGVIDMRYENPLGLAEEVAALDLLSDQRIAIGVSRGSPETALRGWESFGYGSPELAREDPKGAALAAEKFDTFLAALRGDGMATAAPFEQQYPRMFHEGAQLPVLPHSPGADRRIWWGAGTHASAELAARKGVNLMSSTLVFETDGSSLGDVQAEQIARYRREWEKVGHDWEPRVSVSRPIFPIVDGSDAQIFGPAGSGESHDSIGVLDDQRGIFGR
;
A
#
# COMPACT_ATOMS: atom_id res chain seq x y z
N ILE A 1 1.96 -1.38 -12.94
CA ILE A 1 1.27 -2.60 -13.38
C ILE A 1 2.00 -3.32 -14.53
N PRO A 2 2.52 -2.68 -15.62
CA PRO A 2 3.11 -3.41 -16.75
C PRO A 2 4.25 -4.37 -16.39
N LEU A 3 5.16 -3.98 -15.47
CA LEU A 3 6.25 -4.85 -15.02
C LEU A 3 5.72 -6.08 -14.27
N LEU A 4 4.71 -5.91 -13.42
CA LEU A 4 4.08 -7.03 -12.72
C LEU A 4 3.45 -8.01 -13.71
N SER A 5 2.74 -7.50 -14.73
CA SER A 5 2.13 -8.31 -15.79
C SER A 5 3.18 -9.15 -16.52
N ALA A 6 4.31 -8.55 -16.92
CA ALA A 6 5.39 -9.25 -17.58
C ALA A 6 6.02 -10.34 -16.69
N THR A 7 6.22 -10.06 -15.41
CA THR A 7 6.75 -11.02 -14.43
C THR A 7 5.78 -12.18 -14.22
N LEU A 8 4.50 -11.90 -14.03
CA LEU A 8 3.49 -12.93 -13.84
C LEU A 8 3.28 -13.82 -15.07
N ALA A 9 3.42 -13.25 -16.28
CA ALA A 9 3.33 -14.00 -17.53
C ALA A 9 4.51 -14.97 -17.74
N THR A 10 5.67 -14.71 -17.13
CA THR A 10 6.89 -15.51 -17.26
C THR A 10 7.18 -16.41 -16.07
N THR A 11 6.33 -16.38 -15.03
CA THR A 11 6.46 -17.20 -13.82
C THR A 11 5.16 -17.93 -13.51
N ASN A 12 5.23 -19.02 -12.73
CA ASN A 12 4.07 -19.86 -12.47
C ASN A 12 3.68 -19.95 -10.99
N THR A 13 4.57 -19.62 -10.07
CA THR A 13 4.36 -19.87 -8.63
C THR A 13 4.59 -18.65 -7.75
N ILE A 14 5.41 -17.69 -8.16
CA ILE A 14 5.70 -16.52 -7.35
C ILE A 14 4.49 -15.59 -7.31
N GLU A 15 4.28 -14.98 -6.16
CA GLU A 15 3.39 -13.87 -5.97
C GLU A 15 4.18 -12.57 -6.15
N VAL A 16 3.64 -11.61 -6.88
CA VAL A 16 4.30 -10.33 -7.12
C VAL A 16 3.42 -9.16 -6.70
N GLY A 17 4.06 -8.09 -6.27
CA GLY A 17 3.33 -6.94 -5.76
C GLY A 17 4.11 -5.64 -5.85
N THR A 18 3.54 -4.62 -5.27
CA THR A 18 4.11 -3.27 -5.18
C THR A 18 4.47 -2.93 -3.74
N GLY A 19 5.55 -2.24 -3.54
CA GLY A 19 5.91 -1.81 -2.21
C GLY A 19 6.34 -0.33 -2.15
N VAL A 20 5.48 0.63 -2.41
CA VAL A 20 4.01 0.63 -2.61
C VAL A 20 3.59 1.58 -3.75
N ILE A 21 2.33 1.51 -4.19
CA ILE A 21 1.72 2.52 -5.05
C ILE A 21 1.25 3.69 -4.19
N ASP A 22 1.56 4.91 -4.62
CA ASP A 22 1.11 6.13 -3.95
C ASP A 22 -0.29 6.53 -4.45
N MET A 23 -1.29 6.35 -3.59
CA MET A 23 -2.68 6.62 -3.94
C MET A 23 -2.97 8.08 -4.31
N ARG A 24 -2.11 9.03 -3.91
CA ARG A 24 -2.29 10.44 -4.29
C ARG A 24 -2.24 10.65 -5.79
N TYR A 25 -1.42 9.86 -6.49
CA TYR A 25 -1.19 9.97 -7.94
C TYR A 25 -2.12 9.12 -8.79
N GLU A 26 -2.83 8.16 -8.22
CA GLU A 26 -3.60 7.18 -8.96
C GLU A 26 -5.05 7.62 -9.24
N ASN A 27 -5.62 7.12 -10.34
CA ASN A 27 -7.06 7.06 -10.51
C ASN A 27 -7.56 5.76 -9.86
N PRO A 28 -8.38 5.82 -8.79
CA PRO A 28 -8.75 4.63 -8.03
C PRO A 28 -9.56 3.61 -8.84
N LEU A 29 -10.38 4.05 -9.79
CA LEU A 29 -11.18 3.14 -10.62
C LEU A 29 -10.34 2.48 -11.70
N GLY A 30 -9.45 3.22 -12.35
CA GLY A 30 -8.49 2.67 -13.30
C GLY A 30 -7.55 1.66 -12.66
N LEU A 31 -7.06 1.97 -11.45
CA LEU A 31 -6.23 1.04 -10.69
C LEU A 31 -7.00 -0.23 -10.30
N ALA A 32 -8.28 -0.11 -9.94
CA ALA A 32 -9.12 -1.28 -9.62
C ALA A 32 -9.33 -2.20 -10.83
N GLU A 33 -9.57 -1.62 -12.02
CA GLU A 33 -9.66 -2.35 -13.29
C GLU A 33 -8.38 -3.13 -13.58
N GLU A 34 -7.22 -2.45 -13.53
CA GLU A 34 -5.91 -3.05 -13.78
C GLU A 34 -5.57 -4.17 -12.79
N VAL A 35 -5.84 -3.94 -11.49
CA VAL A 35 -5.58 -4.92 -10.43
C VAL A 35 -6.48 -6.13 -10.56
N ALA A 36 -7.76 -5.95 -10.82
CA ALA A 36 -8.69 -7.05 -11.02
C ALA A 36 -8.34 -7.88 -12.27
N ALA A 37 -7.98 -7.22 -13.38
CA ALA A 37 -7.53 -7.90 -14.58
C ALA A 37 -6.25 -8.70 -14.33
N LEU A 38 -5.27 -8.11 -13.63
CA LEU A 38 -4.00 -8.75 -13.30
C LEU A 38 -4.20 -9.97 -12.38
N ASP A 39 -5.09 -9.85 -11.43
CA ASP A 39 -5.44 -10.92 -10.48
C ASP A 39 -6.02 -12.14 -11.20
N LEU A 40 -6.98 -11.90 -12.11
CA LEU A 40 -7.56 -12.96 -12.95
C LEU A 40 -6.54 -13.61 -13.88
N LEU A 41 -5.70 -12.81 -14.55
CA LEU A 41 -4.70 -13.29 -15.51
C LEU A 41 -3.57 -14.08 -14.83
N SER A 42 -3.30 -13.80 -13.57
CA SER A 42 -2.21 -14.43 -12.83
C SER A 42 -2.63 -15.60 -11.95
N ASP A 43 -3.89 -15.99 -11.96
CA ASP A 43 -4.45 -16.96 -11.02
C ASP A 43 -4.19 -16.54 -9.56
N GLN A 44 -4.58 -15.30 -9.25
CA GLN A 44 -4.53 -14.71 -7.89
C GLN A 44 -3.14 -14.56 -7.27
N ARG A 45 -2.08 -14.50 -8.09
CA ARG A 45 -0.69 -14.35 -7.63
C ARG A 45 -0.24 -12.89 -7.51
N ILE A 46 -1.09 -12.02 -6.96
CA ILE A 46 -0.77 -10.62 -6.72
C ILE A 46 -0.71 -10.29 -5.22
N ALA A 47 0.07 -9.26 -4.88
CA ALA A 47 0.15 -8.66 -3.55
C ALA A 47 0.31 -7.14 -3.70
N ILE A 48 -0.79 -6.43 -3.96
CA ILE A 48 -0.73 -5.01 -4.31
C ILE A 48 -0.64 -4.15 -3.06
N GLY A 49 0.55 -3.62 -2.81
CA GLY A 49 0.80 -2.65 -1.75
C GLY A 49 0.46 -1.24 -2.20
N VAL A 50 -0.34 -0.56 -1.41
CA VAL A 50 -0.73 0.85 -1.61
C VAL A 50 -0.50 1.64 -0.33
N SER A 51 -0.34 2.94 -0.42
CA SER A 51 -0.28 3.84 0.73
C SER A 51 -0.53 5.29 0.31
N ARG A 52 -0.41 6.21 1.27
CA ARG A 52 -0.31 7.64 0.96
C ARG A 52 0.99 7.99 0.21
N GLY A 53 1.96 7.07 0.14
CA GLY A 53 3.32 7.35 -0.31
C GLY A 53 4.23 7.91 0.80
N SER A 54 5.51 7.95 0.51
CA SER A 54 6.53 8.54 1.39
C SER A 54 6.62 10.06 1.20
N PRO A 55 7.31 10.77 2.10
CA PRO A 55 7.74 12.15 1.82
C PRO A 55 8.50 12.20 0.49
N GLU A 56 8.19 13.20 -0.31
CA GLU A 56 8.79 13.42 -1.63
C GLU A 56 9.40 14.82 -1.72
N THR A 57 10.33 15.00 -2.64
CA THR A 57 10.95 16.30 -2.91
C THR A 57 10.01 17.26 -3.65
N ALA A 58 9.08 16.70 -4.43
CA ALA A 58 8.10 17.50 -5.15
C ALA A 58 7.04 18.05 -4.18
N LEU A 59 6.87 19.35 -4.15
CA LEU A 59 5.80 19.97 -3.39
C LEU A 59 4.47 19.70 -4.08
N ARG A 60 3.66 18.78 -3.50
CA ARG A 60 2.32 18.44 -3.99
C ARG A 60 2.30 18.02 -5.47
N GLY A 61 3.23 17.14 -5.86
CA GLY A 61 3.38 16.68 -7.24
C GLY A 61 2.09 16.08 -7.85
N TRP A 62 1.21 15.51 -7.02
CA TRP A 62 -0.09 14.94 -7.46
C TRP A 62 -1.06 15.97 -8.04
N GLU A 63 -0.89 17.28 -7.77
CA GLU A 63 -1.71 18.32 -8.38
C GLU A 63 -1.50 18.43 -9.90
N SER A 64 -0.31 18.07 -10.38
CA SER A 64 -0.01 18.00 -11.82
C SER A 64 -0.83 16.91 -12.53
N PHE A 65 -1.38 15.97 -11.79
CA PHE A 65 -2.29 14.93 -12.27
C PHE A 65 -3.77 15.33 -12.17
N GLY A 66 -4.06 16.58 -11.81
CA GLY A 66 -5.42 17.07 -11.65
C GLY A 66 -6.07 16.73 -10.29
N TYR A 67 -5.30 16.24 -9.34
CA TYR A 67 -5.79 15.83 -8.01
C TYR A 67 -5.50 16.89 -6.95
N GLY A 68 -6.09 18.03 -7.07
CA GLY A 68 -5.89 19.10 -6.11
C GLY A 68 -6.79 20.29 -6.33
N SER A 69 -7.05 21.02 -5.26
CA SER A 69 -7.68 22.32 -5.29
C SER A 69 -6.96 23.26 -4.32
N PRO A 70 -7.15 24.58 -4.45
CA PRO A 70 -6.61 25.54 -3.49
C PRO A 70 -7.10 25.31 -2.06
N GLU A 71 -8.29 24.77 -1.90
CA GLU A 71 -8.88 24.38 -0.60
C GLU A 71 -8.13 23.19 -0.02
N LEU A 72 -7.99 22.09 -0.79
CA LEU A 72 -7.21 20.91 -0.39
C LEU A 72 -5.76 21.25 -0.08
N ALA A 73 -5.17 22.23 -0.79
CA ALA A 73 -3.81 22.68 -0.51
C ALA A 73 -3.63 23.21 0.93
N ARG A 74 -4.67 23.79 1.50
CA ARG A 74 -4.65 24.32 2.88
C ARG A 74 -5.03 23.28 3.91
N GLU A 75 -6.04 22.47 3.61
CA GLU A 75 -6.64 21.52 4.56
C GLU A 75 -5.90 20.19 4.61
N ASP A 76 -5.36 19.74 3.47
CA ASP A 76 -4.62 18.48 3.36
C ASP A 76 -3.26 18.69 2.64
N PRO A 77 -2.32 19.41 3.27
CA PRO A 77 -1.06 19.76 2.61
C PRO A 77 -0.17 18.56 2.24
N LYS A 78 -0.43 17.40 2.85
CA LYS A 78 0.30 16.14 2.62
C LYS A 78 -0.47 15.14 1.79
N GLY A 79 -1.69 15.44 1.38
CA GLY A 79 -2.56 14.54 0.61
C GLY A 79 -3.02 13.30 1.36
N ALA A 80 -3.12 13.37 2.69
CA ALA A 80 -3.51 12.22 3.50
C ALA A 80 -5.00 11.89 3.36
N ALA A 81 -5.85 12.91 3.37
CA ALA A 81 -7.29 12.76 3.15
C ALA A 81 -7.58 12.32 1.71
N LEU A 82 -6.90 12.93 0.73
CA LEU A 82 -6.99 12.54 -0.68
C LEU A 82 -6.64 11.07 -0.89
N ALA A 83 -5.53 10.60 -0.30
CA ALA A 83 -5.12 9.21 -0.40
C ALA A 83 -6.13 8.25 0.25
N ALA A 84 -6.71 8.64 1.40
CA ALA A 84 -7.71 7.84 2.10
C ALA A 84 -9.02 7.73 1.30
N GLU A 85 -9.51 8.82 0.72
CA GLU A 85 -10.70 8.84 -0.14
C GLU A 85 -10.53 7.95 -1.37
N LYS A 86 -9.38 8.10 -2.06
CA LYS A 86 -9.07 7.27 -3.23
C LYS A 86 -8.92 5.80 -2.87
N PHE A 87 -8.35 5.51 -1.70
CA PHE A 87 -8.23 4.14 -1.22
C PHE A 87 -9.61 3.51 -0.93
N ASP A 88 -10.52 4.27 -0.33
CA ASP A 88 -11.88 3.81 -0.10
C ASP A 88 -12.62 3.50 -1.40
N THR A 89 -12.51 4.40 -2.39
CA THR A 89 -13.07 4.19 -3.73
C THR A 89 -12.46 2.97 -4.42
N PHE A 90 -11.15 2.78 -4.32
CA PHE A 90 -10.44 1.63 -4.87
C PHE A 90 -10.92 0.30 -4.26
N LEU A 91 -11.02 0.23 -2.93
CA LEU A 91 -11.52 -0.97 -2.25
C LEU A 91 -12.98 -1.27 -2.58
N ALA A 92 -13.83 -0.26 -2.61
CA ALA A 92 -15.24 -0.41 -3.01
C ALA A 92 -15.35 -0.98 -4.42
N ALA A 93 -14.57 -0.45 -5.37
CA ALA A 93 -14.54 -0.94 -6.75
C ALA A 93 -14.05 -2.41 -6.83
N LEU A 94 -13.00 -2.79 -6.09
CA LEU A 94 -12.51 -4.17 -6.03
C LEU A 94 -13.53 -5.14 -5.42
N ARG A 95 -14.35 -4.68 -4.49
CA ARG A 95 -15.43 -5.47 -3.86
C ARG A 95 -16.64 -5.63 -4.77
N GLY A 96 -16.67 -4.93 -5.89
CA GLY A 96 -17.76 -5.01 -6.88
C GLY A 96 -18.90 -4.04 -6.60
N ASP A 97 -18.67 -3.02 -5.77
CA ASP A 97 -19.68 -1.98 -5.54
C ASP A 97 -19.96 -1.21 -6.85
N GLY A 98 -21.18 -0.73 -6.98
CA GLY A 98 -21.56 0.11 -8.12
C GLY A 98 -20.87 1.47 -8.06
N MET A 99 -20.06 1.77 -9.05
CA MET A 99 -19.31 3.04 -9.17
C MET A 99 -19.99 4.07 -10.06
N ALA A 100 -20.96 3.64 -10.86
CA ALA A 100 -21.75 4.49 -11.74
C ALA A 100 -23.19 3.99 -11.82
N THR A 101 -24.07 4.86 -12.27
CA THR A 101 -25.48 4.52 -12.50
C THR A 101 -25.78 4.47 -14.00
N ALA A 102 -26.42 3.41 -14.46
CA ALA A 102 -26.81 3.26 -15.86
C ALA A 102 -27.76 4.39 -16.28
N ALA A 103 -27.46 4.99 -17.43
CA ALA A 103 -28.29 6.02 -18.04
C ALA A 103 -29.68 5.45 -18.43
N PRO A 104 -30.67 6.31 -18.76
CA PRO A 104 -31.92 5.90 -19.39
C PRO A 104 -31.65 4.98 -20.57
N PHE A 105 -32.50 3.96 -20.75
CA PHE A 105 -32.31 2.91 -21.76
C PHE A 105 -32.11 3.45 -23.18
N GLU A 106 -32.80 4.54 -23.53
CA GLU A 106 -32.72 5.19 -24.83
C GLU A 106 -31.37 5.86 -25.10
N GLN A 107 -30.63 6.20 -24.03
CA GLN A 107 -29.30 6.85 -24.10
C GLN A 107 -28.15 5.83 -24.08
N GLN A 108 -28.42 4.54 -23.84
CA GLN A 108 -27.40 3.53 -23.82
C GLN A 108 -27.03 3.01 -25.20
N TYR A 109 -25.74 2.76 -25.42
CA TYR A 109 -25.25 2.02 -26.59
C TYR A 109 -24.03 1.15 -26.19
N PRO A 110 -24.10 -0.18 -26.33
CA PRO A 110 -25.33 -0.97 -26.56
C PRO A 110 -26.29 -0.91 -25.37
N ARG A 111 -27.55 -1.19 -25.61
CA ARG A 111 -28.61 -1.20 -24.58
C ARG A 111 -28.53 -2.49 -23.76
N MET A 112 -27.73 -2.49 -22.71
CA MET A 112 -27.43 -3.70 -21.93
C MET A 112 -27.98 -3.69 -20.51
N PHE A 113 -28.21 -2.52 -19.94
CA PHE A 113 -28.56 -2.38 -18.53
C PHE A 113 -29.92 -1.72 -18.38
N HIS A 114 -30.69 -2.15 -17.37
CA HIS A 114 -31.90 -1.42 -17.00
C HIS A 114 -31.54 -0.06 -16.42
N GLU A 115 -32.42 0.91 -16.60
CA GLU A 115 -32.24 2.25 -16.06
C GLU A 115 -32.00 2.22 -14.56
N GLY A 116 -31.04 2.99 -14.07
CA GLY A 116 -30.69 3.07 -12.66
C GLY A 116 -29.88 1.89 -12.11
N ALA A 117 -29.52 0.91 -12.95
CA ALA A 117 -28.63 -0.17 -12.53
C ALA A 117 -27.29 0.38 -12.04
N GLN A 118 -26.79 -0.17 -10.95
CA GLN A 118 -25.46 0.15 -10.45
C GLN A 118 -24.41 -0.62 -11.24
N LEU A 119 -23.46 0.10 -11.82
CA LEU A 119 -22.44 -0.46 -12.69
C LEU A 119 -21.11 -0.58 -11.93
N PRO A 120 -20.62 -1.81 -11.66
CA PRO A 120 -19.31 -2.00 -11.06
C PRO A 120 -18.19 -1.75 -12.07
N VAL A 121 -16.96 -1.64 -11.57
CA VAL A 121 -15.75 -1.72 -12.41
C VAL A 121 -15.57 -3.16 -12.90
N LEU A 122 -15.24 -3.33 -14.16
CA LEU A 122 -14.98 -4.62 -14.80
C LEU A 122 -13.58 -4.65 -15.43
N PRO A 123 -12.87 -5.81 -15.42
CA PRO A 123 -13.36 -7.09 -14.89
C PRO A 123 -13.43 -7.08 -13.36
N HIS A 124 -14.25 -7.94 -12.77
CA HIS A 124 -14.32 -8.14 -11.34
C HIS A 124 -13.63 -9.45 -10.96
N SER A 125 -12.68 -9.41 -10.03
CA SER A 125 -12.04 -10.59 -9.45
C SER A 125 -12.46 -10.77 -8.00
N PRO A 126 -13.31 -11.76 -7.69
CA PRO A 126 -13.79 -11.98 -6.33
C PRO A 126 -12.64 -12.22 -5.33
N GLY A 127 -12.62 -11.45 -4.25
CA GLY A 127 -11.59 -11.53 -3.21
C GLY A 127 -10.26 -10.87 -3.56
N ALA A 128 -10.17 -10.11 -4.66
CA ALA A 128 -8.97 -9.32 -4.97
C ALA A 128 -8.63 -8.30 -3.86
N ASP A 129 -9.63 -7.77 -3.17
CA ASP A 129 -9.46 -6.88 -2.02
C ASP A 129 -8.67 -7.53 -0.87
N ARG A 130 -8.73 -8.85 -0.69
CA ARG A 130 -7.94 -9.60 0.30
C ARG A 130 -6.45 -9.73 -0.06
N ARG A 131 -6.06 -9.34 -1.29
CA ARG A 131 -4.68 -9.32 -1.78
C ARG A 131 -4.08 -7.91 -1.79
N ILE A 132 -4.81 -6.96 -1.21
CA ILE A 132 -4.34 -5.58 -1.03
C ILE A 132 -3.58 -5.46 0.29
N TRP A 133 -2.52 -4.67 0.26
CA TRP A 133 -1.66 -4.39 1.38
C TRP A 133 -1.59 -2.88 1.62
N TRP A 134 -1.62 -2.47 2.87
CA TRP A 134 -1.43 -1.08 3.23
C TRP A 134 -0.04 -0.85 3.81
N GLY A 135 0.74 0.04 3.20
CA GLY A 135 2.03 0.49 3.71
C GLY A 135 1.84 1.47 4.87
N ALA A 136 2.21 1.05 6.07
CA ALA A 136 2.03 1.82 7.30
C ALA A 136 3.37 2.33 7.85
N GLY A 137 3.47 3.64 8.05
CA GLY A 137 4.58 4.32 8.74
C GLY A 137 4.22 4.79 10.15
N THR A 138 2.98 4.62 10.61
CA THR A 138 2.51 5.00 11.95
C THR A 138 1.60 3.93 12.54
N HIS A 139 1.44 3.93 13.87
CA HIS A 139 0.49 3.05 14.56
C HIS A 139 -0.95 3.27 14.05
N ALA A 140 -1.35 4.53 13.91
CA ALA A 140 -2.69 4.87 13.42
C ALA A 140 -2.96 4.36 12.00
N SER A 141 -1.94 4.36 11.11
CA SER A 141 -2.10 3.82 9.76
C SER A 141 -2.15 2.29 9.72
N ALA A 142 -1.52 1.60 10.67
CA ALA A 142 -1.67 0.16 10.83
C ALA A 142 -3.09 -0.22 11.32
N GLU A 143 -3.61 0.51 12.29
CA GLU A 143 -5.00 0.35 12.75
C GLU A 143 -6.01 0.65 11.62
N LEU A 144 -5.72 1.65 10.78
CA LEU A 144 -6.53 1.94 9.59
C LEU A 144 -6.57 0.75 8.64
N ALA A 145 -5.43 0.11 8.36
CA ALA A 145 -5.37 -1.09 7.52
C ALA A 145 -6.28 -2.21 8.05
N ALA A 146 -6.26 -2.44 9.37
CA ALA A 146 -7.14 -3.40 10.02
C ALA A 146 -8.62 -3.04 9.83
N ARG A 147 -9.00 -1.79 10.09
CA ARG A 147 -10.39 -1.34 9.90
C ARG A 147 -10.88 -1.47 8.45
N LYS A 148 -10.00 -1.28 7.48
CA LYS A 148 -10.32 -1.41 6.05
C LYS A 148 -10.34 -2.87 5.57
N GLY A 149 -9.87 -3.82 6.38
CA GLY A 149 -9.83 -5.23 6.02
C GLY A 149 -8.80 -5.54 4.93
N VAL A 150 -7.58 -5.01 5.07
CA VAL A 150 -6.46 -5.26 4.16
C VAL A 150 -5.21 -5.69 4.91
N ASN A 151 -4.28 -6.35 4.23
CA ASN A 151 -3.02 -6.80 4.82
C ASN A 151 -2.13 -5.62 5.25
N LEU A 152 -1.26 -5.85 6.22
CA LEU A 152 -0.32 -4.85 6.73
C LEU A 152 1.08 -5.04 6.15
N MET A 153 1.63 -3.95 5.60
CA MET A 153 3.04 -3.83 5.27
C MET A 153 3.66 -2.77 6.21
N SER A 154 4.37 -3.24 7.26
CA SER A 154 5.07 -2.36 8.19
C SER A 154 6.34 -1.82 7.54
N SER A 155 6.44 -0.49 7.42
CA SER A 155 7.50 0.21 6.71
C SER A 155 8.80 0.26 7.51
N THR A 156 9.93 0.46 6.82
CA THR A 156 11.17 0.94 7.44
C THR A 156 11.13 2.44 7.75
N LEU A 157 10.25 3.19 7.06
CA LEU A 157 10.00 4.60 7.34
C LEU A 157 8.90 4.70 8.41
N VAL A 158 9.31 4.65 9.68
CA VAL A 158 8.43 4.82 10.82
C VAL A 158 8.63 6.24 11.37
N PHE A 159 7.53 6.95 11.56
CA PHE A 159 7.55 8.35 11.98
C PHE A 159 7.30 8.55 13.48
N GLU A 160 6.97 7.51 14.19
CA GLU A 160 6.77 7.53 15.64
C GLU A 160 8.04 6.97 16.30
N THR A 161 8.84 7.84 16.92
CA THR A 161 10.05 7.46 17.63
C THR A 161 9.98 8.01 19.03
N ASP A 162 9.99 7.12 20.00
CA ASP A 162 10.11 7.40 21.43
C ASP A 162 11.46 6.93 21.99
N GLY A 163 12.43 6.64 21.11
CA GLY A 163 13.70 6.02 21.43
C GLY A 163 13.68 4.49 21.39
N SER A 164 12.54 3.88 21.06
CA SER A 164 12.43 2.43 20.86
C SER A 164 13.15 1.98 19.60
N SER A 165 13.54 0.72 19.57
CA SER A 165 14.14 0.13 18.38
C SER A 165 13.11 0.01 17.23
N LEU A 166 13.55 0.03 15.96
CA LEU A 166 12.68 -0.20 14.82
C LEU A 166 11.91 -1.52 14.95
N GLY A 167 12.56 -2.55 15.54
CA GLY A 167 11.93 -3.83 15.82
C GLY A 167 10.77 -3.72 16.79
N ASP A 168 10.96 -2.98 17.88
CA ASP A 168 9.94 -2.78 18.91
C ASP A 168 8.77 -1.95 18.35
N VAL A 169 9.06 -0.88 17.62
CA VAL A 169 8.02 -0.05 16.97
C VAL A 169 7.19 -0.86 15.98
N GLN A 170 7.83 -1.69 15.15
CA GLN A 170 7.08 -2.56 14.22
C GLN A 170 6.32 -3.66 14.96
N ALA A 171 6.86 -4.23 16.03
CA ALA A 171 6.16 -5.21 16.85
C ALA A 171 4.88 -4.62 17.47
N GLU A 172 4.96 -3.40 18.03
CA GLU A 172 3.79 -2.70 18.57
C GLU A 172 2.78 -2.34 17.45
N GLN A 173 3.26 -1.91 16.29
CA GLN A 173 2.42 -1.64 15.12
C GLN A 173 1.61 -2.88 14.71
N ILE A 174 2.26 -4.04 14.64
CA ILE A 174 1.63 -5.33 14.32
C ILE A 174 0.65 -5.74 15.41
N ALA A 175 1.01 -5.56 16.69
CA ALA A 175 0.13 -5.87 17.80
C ALA A 175 -1.15 -5.03 17.78
N ARG A 176 -1.05 -3.73 17.50
CA ARG A 176 -2.21 -2.84 17.34
C ARG A 176 -3.08 -3.22 16.14
N TYR A 177 -2.45 -3.51 15.01
CA TYR A 177 -3.15 -3.99 13.82
C TYR A 177 -3.98 -5.25 14.11
N ARG A 178 -3.38 -6.25 14.77
CA ARG A 178 -4.07 -7.50 15.12
C ARG A 178 -5.23 -7.28 16.08
N ARG A 179 -5.03 -6.48 17.14
CA ARG A 179 -6.11 -6.13 18.08
C ARG A 179 -7.28 -5.43 17.38
N GLU A 180 -7.00 -4.50 16.48
CA GLU A 180 -8.06 -3.80 15.74
C GLU A 180 -8.75 -4.73 14.73
N TRP A 181 -8.00 -5.64 14.11
CA TRP A 181 -8.54 -6.67 13.21
C TRP A 181 -9.54 -7.58 13.93
N GLU A 182 -9.18 -8.10 15.07
CA GLU A 182 -10.05 -8.93 15.92
C GLU A 182 -11.31 -8.16 16.37
N LYS A 183 -11.15 -6.91 16.75
CA LYS A 183 -12.26 -6.03 17.17
C LYS A 183 -13.27 -5.77 16.05
N VAL A 184 -12.81 -5.60 14.81
CA VAL A 184 -13.68 -5.42 13.64
C VAL A 184 -14.39 -6.73 13.28
N GLY A 185 -13.74 -7.87 13.46
CA GLY A 185 -14.34 -9.20 13.24
C GLY A 185 -14.40 -9.61 11.77
N HIS A 186 -13.34 -9.36 11.01
CA HIS A 186 -13.24 -9.86 9.65
C HIS A 186 -13.27 -11.38 9.59
N ASP A 187 -13.81 -11.97 8.51
CA ASP A 187 -14.02 -13.41 8.31
C ASP A 187 -12.81 -14.15 7.70
N TRP A 188 -11.65 -13.51 7.62
CA TRP A 188 -10.44 -14.08 7.07
C TRP A 188 -9.20 -13.64 7.86
N GLU A 189 -8.11 -14.38 7.71
CA GLU A 189 -6.85 -14.12 8.42
C GLU A 189 -5.92 -13.26 7.57
N PRO A 190 -5.48 -12.08 8.07
CA PRO A 190 -4.64 -11.17 7.32
C PRO A 190 -3.18 -11.59 7.39
N ARG A 191 -2.43 -11.22 6.36
CA ARG A 191 -0.98 -11.35 6.33
C ARG A 191 -0.32 -10.04 6.80
N VAL A 192 0.85 -10.18 7.37
CA VAL A 192 1.70 -9.07 7.82
C VAL A 192 3.08 -9.23 7.24
N SER A 193 3.65 -8.16 6.73
CA SER A 193 5.05 -8.07 6.30
C SER A 193 5.78 -6.95 7.01
N VAL A 194 7.08 -7.12 7.19
CA VAL A 194 7.99 -6.08 7.68
C VAL A 194 9.03 -5.81 6.61
N SER A 195 9.29 -4.54 6.34
CA SER A 195 10.40 -4.15 5.48
C SER A 195 11.68 -4.06 6.31
N ARG A 196 12.75 -4.66 5.82
CA ARG A 196 14.10 -4.61 6.40
C ARG A 196 15.13 -4.47 5.30
N PRO A 197 16.06 -3.52 5.34
CA PRO A 197 17.24 -3.57 4.52
C PRO A 197 18.08 -4.79 4.94
N ILE A 198 18.49 -5.57 3.97
CA ILE A 198 19.38 -6.72 4.17
C ILE A 198 20.60 -6.48 3.31
N PHE A 199 21.77 -6.44 3.94
CA PHE A 199 23.03 -6.34 3.26
C PHE A 199 23.86 -7.60 3.56
N PRO A 200 24.14 -8.44 2.57
CA PRO A 200 24.97 -9.62 2.79
C PRO A 200 26.44 -9.21 2.95
N ILE A 201 27.06 -9.60 4.05
CA ILE A 201 28.51 -9.47 4.27
C ILE A 201 29.16 -10.74 3.76
N VAL A 202 29.82 -10.67 2.61
CA VAL A 202 30.43 -11.84 1.95
C VAL A 202 31.95 -11.88 2.08
N ASP A 203 32.59 -10.73 2.36
CA ASP A 203 34.05 -10.66 2.53
C ASP A 203 34.50 -9.61 3.57
N GLY A 204 35.82 -9.49 3.75
CA GLY A 204 36.40 -8.56 4.72
C GLY A 204 36.21 -7.08 4.34
N SER A 205 36.09 -6.76 3.06
CA SER A 205 35.81 -5.39 2.60
C SER A 205 34.39 -5.00 2.96
N ASP A 206 33.44 -5.89 2.71
CA ASP A 206 32.04 -5.68 3.11
C ASP A 206 31.92 -5.48 4.62
N ALA A 207 32.65 -6.30 5.40
CA ALA A 207 32.65 -6.20 6.85
C ALA A 207 33.24 -4.84 7.34
N GLN A 208 34.20 -4.27 6.61
CA GLN A 208 34.76 -2.95 6.95
C GLN A 208 33.82 -1.82 6.61
N ILE A 209 33.08 -1.92 5.50
CA ILE A 209 32.22 -0.84 4.99
C ILE A 209 30.83 -0.92 5.66
N PHE A 210 30.28 -2.10 5.77
CA PHE A 210 28.88 -2.34 6.16
C PHE A 210 28.73 -3.18 7.43
N GLY A 211 29.82 -3.67 7.99
CA GLY A 211 29.81 -4.39 9.25
C GLY A 211 29.38 -3.50 10.42
N PRO A 212 29.11 -4.09 11.58
CA PRO A 212 28.74 -3.31 12.77
C PRO A 212 29.84 -2.29 13.02
N ALA A 213 29.49 -1.01 13.03
CA ALA A 213 30.42 0.04 13.41
C ALA A 213 30.99 -0.29 14.77
N GLY A 214 32.34 -0.28 14.89
CA GLY A 214 33.00 -0.44 16.16
C GLY A 214 32.39 0.54 17.16
N SER A 215 32.23 0.10 18.39
CA SER A 215 31.58 0.82 19.48
C SER A 215 32.03 2.28 19.54
N GLY A 216 31.31 3.22 18.98
CA GLY A 216 31.59 4.63 19.19
C GLY A 216 31.10 5.65 18.19
N GLU A 217 30.74 5.29 16.97
CA GLU A 217 30.26 6.28 16.01
C GLU A 217 28.87 5.91 15.49
N SER A 218 27.91 6.81 15.76
CA SER A 218 26.59 6.73 15.16
C SER A 218 26.68 7.11 13.69
N HIS A 219 26.35 6.21 12.78
CA HIS A 219 26.13 6.56 11.40
C HIS A 219 24.75 7.20 11.22
N ASP A 220 24.63 8.45 11.62
CA ASP A 220 23.47 9.32 11.40
C ASP A 220 23.21 9.60 9.92
N SER A 221 23.99 9.03 9.02
CA SER A 221 23.99 9.42 7.61
C SER A 221 22.86 8.81 6.77
N ILE A 222 22.08 7.90 7.29
CA ILE A 222 20.92 7.34 6.58
C ILE A 222 19.61 7.75 7.25
N GLY A 223 19.55 8.91 7.84
CA GLY A 223 18.34 9.68 8.16
C GLY A 223 17.13 8.99 8.78
N VAL A 224 17.23 7.74 9.20
CA VAL A 224 16.12 6.99 9.73
C VAL A 224 16.61 6.12 10.85
N LEU A 225 16.28 6.54 12.03
CA LEU A 225 16.32 5.71 13.23
C LEU A 225 17.70 5.13 13.59
N ASP A 226 18.15 5.49 14.71
CA ASP A 226 19.29 4.93 15.43
C ASP A 226 19.37 3.39 15.37
N ASP A 227 18.24 2.75 15.12
CA ASP A 227 18.09 1.31 15.05
C ASP A 227 18.32 0.70 13.67
N GLN A 228 18.64 1.50 12.68
CA GLN A 228 19.16 0.95 11.43
C GLN A 228 20.51 0.26 11.60
N ARG A 229 21.14 0.45 12.74
CA ARG A 229 22.24 -0.41 13.19
C ARG A 229 21.84 -1.88 13.28
N GLY A 230 20.58 -2.18 13.59
CA GLY A 230 20.01 -3.52 13.53
C GLY A 230 19.88 -4.11 12.13
N ILE A 231 19.87 -3.27 11.12
CA ILE A 231 19.78 -3.63 9.71
C ILE A 231 21.10 -4.18 9.17
N PHE A 232 22.22 -3.73 9.73
CA PHE A 232 23.56 -4.12 9.32
C PHE A 232 24.19 -5.14 10.29
N GLY A 233 23.42 -6.01 10.92
CA GLY A 233 23.94 -7.17 11.61
C GLY A 233 24.02 -7.11 13.13
N ARG A 234 23.05 -6.55 13.79
CA ARG A 234 22.80 -6.77 15.21
C ARG A 234 21.61 -7.67 15.46
#